data_a240cdaf58956624eaed7ea7f4c3bae2
#
_entry.id   a240cdaf58956624eaed7ea7f4c3bae2
#
_cell.length_a   1.000
_cell.length_b   1.000
_cell.length_c   1.000
_cell.angle_alpha   90.00
_cell.angle_beta   90.00
_cell.angle_gamma   90.00
#
_symmetry.space_group_name_H-M   'P 1'
#
loop_
_entity.id
_entity.type
_entity.pdbx_description
1 polymer ?
#
loop_
_entity_poly.entity_id
_entity_poly.type
_entity_poly.pdbx_seq_one_letter_code
_entity_poly.pdbx_strand_id
1 'polypeptide(L)'
;MKGNAVFNKMRSIAHEWEAWRDAHNAKKQSIIDSYGWDSNELKAWYEERETHKFPLSAGESKAYRAWAGSLSMKQTELEMSESLFDSEVHDFIETLRRAGIDSFVYTSTSTSVMENIHAFNGEGYRLEGLCTITRCENCWNGEKSYDVKGIRFTRA
;
A
#
# COMPACT_ATOMS: atom_id res chain seq x y z
N MET A 1 15.26 -4.53 -4.64
CA MET A 1 14.16 -4.11 -3.72
C MET A 1 14.54 -4.15 -2.25
N LYS A 2 15.32 -5.12 -1.81
CA LYS A 2 15.77 -5.19 -0.40
C LYS A 2 16.54 -3.92 0.01
N GLY A 3 16.30 -3.46 1.25
CA GLY A 3 17.01 -2.32 1.81
C GLY A 3 16.60 -0.95 1.28
N ASN A 4 15.40 -0.82 0.71
CA ASN A 4 14.89 0.45 0.20
C ASN A 4 14.55 1.42 1.33
N ALA A 5 15.30 2.53 1.42
CA ALA A 5 15.17 3.51 2.49
C ALA A 5 13.80 4.20 2.53
N VAL A 6 13.20 4.48 1.38
CA VAL A 6 11.88 5.13 1.28
C VAL A 6 10.80 4.22 1.89
N PHE A 7 10.76 2.97 1.49
CA PHE A 7 9.77 2.02 2.01
C PHE A 7 10.03 1.62 3.47
N ASN A 8 11.29 1.55 3.90
CA ASN A 8 11.61 1.32 5.30
C ASN A 8 11.11 2.46 6.20
N LYS A 9 11.23 3.72 5.73
CA LYS A 9 10.67 4.89 6.42
C LYS A 9 9.14 4.82 6.49
N MET A 10 8.48 4.46 5.39
CA MET A 10 7.03 4.28 5.36
C MET A 10 6.56 3.19 6.32
N ARG A 11 7.31 2.09 6.41
CA ARG A 11 7.04 1.01 7.40
C ARG A 11 7.07 1.55 8.82
N SER A 12 8.09 2.33 9.19
CA SER A 12 8.19 2.93 10.52
C SER A 12 7.02 3.86 10.81
N ILE A 13 6.65 4.72 9.86
CA ILE A 13 5.50 5.63 9.97
C ILE A 13 4.20 4.85 10.19
N ALA A 14 3.98 3.79 9.41
CA ALA A 14 2.80 2.94 9.54
C ALA A 14 2.74 2.26 10.92
N HIS A 15 3.84 1.70 11.40
CA HIS A 15 3.92 1.06 12.72
C HIS A 15 3.68 2.04 13.87
N GLU A 16 4.23 3.24 13.80
CA GLU A 16 3.99 4.28 14.80
C GLU A 16 2.52 4.67 14.87
N TRP A 17 1.89 4.86 13.72
CA TRP A 17 0.46 5.17 13.66
C TRP A 17 -0.41 4.01 14.18
N GLU A 18 -0.09 2.77 13.81
CA GLU A 18 -0.80 1.59 14.29
C GLU A 18 -0.68 1.44 15.81
N ALA A 19 0.50 1.67 16.38
CA ALA A 19 0.71 1.66 17.84
C ALA A 19 -0.14 2.73 18.53
N TRP A 20 -0.18 3.95 17.99
CA TRP A 20 -1.05 5.01 18.48
C TRP A 20 -2.53 4.61 18.40
N ARG A 21 -2.98 4.11 17.24
CA ARG A 21 -4.36 3.66 17.02
C ARG A 21 -4.77 2.59 18.02
N ASP A 22 -3.94 1.60 18.24
CA ASP A 22 -4.24 0.49 19.14
C ASP A 22 -4.30 0.97 20.60
N ALA A 23 -3.40 1.85 21.03
CA ALA A 23 -3.43 2.48 22.35
C ALA A 23 -4.67 3.36 22.52
N HIS A 24 -5.04 4.13 21.49
CA HIS A 24 -6.23 4.97 21.50
C HIS A 24 -7.51 4.15 21.57
N ASN A 25 -7.62 3.08 20.77
CA ASN A 25 -8.76 2.16 20.80
C ASN A 25 -8.92 1.46 22.16
N ALA A 26 -7.83 1.11 22.82
CA ALA A 26 -7.86 0.48 24.13
C ALA A 26 -8.51 1.35 25.23
N LYS A 27 -8.50 2.67 25.07
CA LYS A 27 -9.10 3.62 26.03
C LYS A 27 -10.62 3.72 25.92
N LYS A 28 -11.21 3.34 24.79
CA LYS A 28 -12.63 3.61 24.49
C LYS A 28 -13.57 3.00 25.53
N GLN A 29 -13.38 1.73 25.85
CA GLN A 29 -14.28 1.03 26.78
C GLN A 29 -14.24 1.65 28.20
N SER A 30 -13.06 2.00 28.68
CA SER A 30 -12.95 2.63 29.99
C SER A 30 -13.59 4.02 30.06
N ILE A 31 -13.58 4.77 28.95
CA ILE A 31 -14.28 6.06 28.84
C ILE A 31 -15.79 5.85 28.90
N ILE A 32 -16.31 4.86 28.18
CA ILE A 32 -17.73 4.52 28.19
C ILE A 32 -18.16 4.07 29.58
N ASP A 33 -17.40 3.23 30.23
CA ASP A 33 -17.69 2.70 31.56
C ASP A 33 -17.66 3.79 32.63
N SER A 34 -16.76 4.78 32.52
CA SER A 34 -16.60 5.85 33.49
C SER A 34 -17.54 7.05 33.26
N TYR A 35 -17.83 7.39 32.00
CA TYR A 35 -18.54 8.63 31.63
C TYR A 35 -19.80 8.42 30.81
N GLY A 36 -20.02 7.23 30.24
CA GLY A 36 -21.18 6.90 29.45
C GLY A 36 -21.04 7.22 27.95
N TRP A 37 -22.05 6.78 27.18
CA TRP A 37 -22.06 6.88 25.71
C TRP A 37 -22.25 8.31 25.18
N ASP A 38 -22.91 9.18 25.94
CA ASP A 38 -23.21 10.56 25.53
C ASP A 38 -22.26 11.59 26.15
N SER A 39 -21.13 11.12 26.71
CA SER A 39 -20.18 11.97 27.42
C SER A 39 -19.36 12.87 26.49
N ASN A 40 -18.91 14.01 27.02
CA ASN A 40 -17.96 14.89 26.33
C ASN A 40 -16.60 14.20 26.14
N GLU A 41 -16.24 13.33 27.08
CA GLU A 41 -15.00 12.54 27.03
C GLU A 41 -15.01 11.57 25.85
N LEU A 42 -16.13 10.93 25.56
CA LEU A 42 -16.25 10.06 24.38
C LEU A 42 -16.26 10.86 23.07
N LYS A 43 -16.88 12.02 23.04
CA LYS A 43 -16.84 12.94 21.89
C LYS A 43 -15.41 13.38 21.60
N ALA A 44 -14.66 13.75 22.62
CA ALA A 44 -13.25 14.12 22.52
C ALA A 44 -12.38 12.96 21.98
N TRP A 45 -12.67 11.72 22.37
CA TRP A 45 -12.02 10.52 21.85
C TRP A 45 -12.25 10.35 20.34
N TYR A 46 -13.47 10.57 19.84
CA TYR A 46 -13.78 10.53 18.42
C TYR A 46 -13.10 11.67 17.64
N GLU A 47 -13.10 12.88 18.18
CA GLU A 47 -12.43 14.04 17.57
C GLU A 47 -10.92 13.82 17.45
N GLU A 48 -10.26 13.29 18.49
CA GLU A 48 -8.84 12.94 18.45
C GLU A 48 -8.56 11.91 17.36
N ARG A 49 -9.41 10.90 17.20
CA ARG A 49 -9.29 9.90 16.14
C ARG A 49 -9.44 10.50 14.76
N GLU A 50 -10.37 11.42 14.55
CA GLU A 50 -10.60 12.10 13.27
C GLU A 50 -9.45 13.03 12.88
N THR A 51 -8.81 13.66 13.85
CA THR A 51 -7.68 14.58 13.62
C THR A 51 -6.36 13.85 13.44
N HIS A 52 -6.20 12.67 14.04
CA HIS A 52 -4.99 11.85 13.92
C HIS A 52 -5.10 10.86 12.76
N LYS A 53 -5.05 11.40 11.53
CA LYS A 53 -5.18 10.62 10.31
C LYS A 53 -3.93 9.79 10.02
N PHE A 54 -4.13 8.70 9.29
CA PHE A 54 -3.02 7.92 8.75
C PHE A 54 -2.12 8.82 7.88
N PRO A 55 -0.81 8.87 8.15
CA PRO A 55 0.06 9.90 7.57
C PRO A 55 0.49 9.63 6.13
N LEU A 56 0.26 8.43 5.60
CA LEU A 56 0.52 8.12 4.20
C LEU A 56 -0.75 8.32 3.37
N SER A 57 -0.62 8.88 2.17
CA SER A 57 -1.73 8.95 1.22
C SER A 57 -2.13 7.54 0.75
N ALA A 58 -3.29 7.42 0.12
CA ALA A 58 -3.75 6.15 -0.43
C ALA A 58 -2.78 5.61 -1.50
N GLY A 59 -2.25 6.47 -2.37
CA GLY A 59 -1.25 6.10 -3.38
C GLY A 59 0.07 5.64 -2.77
N GLU A 60 0.58 6.37 -1.77
CA GLU A 60 1.78 5.98 -1.01
C GLU A 60 1.58 4.63 -0.30
N SER A 61 0.42 4.43 0.33
CA SER A 61 0.09 3.18 1.02
C SER A 61 0.04 2.00 0.06
N LYS A 62 -0.51 2.17 -1.13
CA LYS A 62 -0.55 1.12 -2.16
C LYS A 62 0.84 0.79 -2.69
N ALA A 63 1.70 1.79 -2.90
CA ALA A 63 3.10 1.56 -3.27
C ALA A 63 3.86 0.78 -2.18
N TYR A 64 3.67 1.15 -0.91
CA TYR A 64 4.27 0.44 0.21
C TYR A 64 3.78 -1.01 0.30
N ARG A 65 2.47 -1.26 0.18
CA ARG A 65 1.93 -2.62 0.20
C ARG A 65 2.42 -3.47 -0.98
N ALA A 66 2.52 -2.88 -2.16
CA ALA A 66 3.07 -3.55 -3.34
C ALA A 66 4.53 -3.98 -3.09
N TRP A 67 5.35 -3.09 -2.55
CA TRP A 67 6.73 -3.42 -2.20
C TRP A 67 6.83 -4.50 -1.11
N ALA A 68 6.10 -4.36 -0.01
CA ALA A 68 6.11 -5.31 1.09
C ALA A 68 5.60 -6.69 0.65
N GLY A 69 4.54 -6.74 -0.15
CA GLY A 69 4.00 -7.97 -0.72
C GLY A 69 4.99 -8.64 -1.67
N SER A 70 5.66 -7.87 -2.52
CA SER A 70 6.67 -8.39 -3.44
C SER A 70 7.87 -8.99 -2.70
N LEU A 71 8.32 -8.36 -1.61
CA LEU A 71 9.35 -8.94 -0.74
C LEU A 71 8.90 -10.23 -0.09
N SER A 72 7.69 -10.26 0.45
CA SER A 72 7.10 -11.45 1.07
C SER A 72 7.01 -12.62 0.10
N MET A 73 6.70 -12.35 -1.16
CA MET A 73 6.62 -13.35 -2.24
C MET A 73 7.95 -13.60 -2.94
N LYS A 74 9.07 -13.11 -2.39
CA LYS A 74 10.44 -13.29 -2.92
C LYS A 74 10.61 -12.84 -4.37
N GLN A 75 9.87 -11.83 -4.79
CA GLN A 75 9.94 -11.27 -6.14
C GLN A 75 11.16 -10.35 -6.29
N THR A 76 11.71 -10.30 -7.48
CA THR A 76 12.82 -9.42 -7.85
C THR A 76 12.34 -8.07 -8.40
N GLU A 77 11.13 -8.02 -8.94
CA GLU A 77 10.44 -6.83 -9.41
C GLU A 77 9.26 -6.50 -8.50
N LEU A 78 8.88 -5.24 -8.45
CA LEU A 78 7.69 -4.81 -7.74
C LEU A 78 6.44 -5.24 -8.52
N GLU A 79 5.53 -5.96 -7.86
CA GLU A 79 4.23 -6.32 -8.39
C GLU A 79 3.14 -5.41 -7.82
N MET A 80 2.39 -4.76 -8.70
CA MET A 80 1.20 -4.00 -8.34
C MET A 80 -0.05 -4.77 -8.72
N SER A 81 -0.70 -5.38 -7.74
CA SER A 81 -1.90 -6.20 -7.93
C SER A 81 -3.21 -5.47 -7.62
N GLU A 82 -3.13 -4.30 -7.00
CA GLU A 82 -4.30 -3.48 -6.69
C GLU A 82 -4.59 -2.48 -7.81
N SER A 83 -5.88 -2.17 -8.01
CA SER A 83 -6.27 -1.03 -8.84
C SER A 83 -6.05 0.29 -8.11
N LEU A 84 -5.88 1.35 -8.88
CA LEU A 84 -5.69 2.72 -8.39
C LEU A 84 -6.84 3.60 -8.88
N PHE A 85 -7.36 4.47 -8.01
CA PHE A 85 -8.18 5.60 -8.44
C PHE A 85 -7.27 6.67 -9.07
N ASP A 86 -7.83 7.50 -9.95
CA ASP A 86 -7.06 8.57 -10.61
C ASP A 86 -6.33 9.47 -9.62
N SER A 87 -6.97 9.78 -8.47
CA SER A 87 -6.38 10.58 -7.40
C SER A 87 -5.19 9.92 -6.68
N GLU A 88 -5.00 8.62 -6.82
CA GLU A 88 -3.95 7.84 -6.15
C GLU A 88 -2.72 7.63 -7.04
N VAL A 89 -2.87 7.72 -8.35
CA VAL A 89 -1.82 7.35 -9.33
C VAL A 89 -0.59 8.22 -9.18
N HIS A 90 -0.77 9.52 -9.03
CA HIS A 90 0.35 10.45 -8.90
C HIS A 90 1.24 10.11 -7.70
N ASP A 91 0.65 9.96 -6.52
CA ASP A 91 1.39 9.62 -5.30
C ASP A 91 2.03 8.24 -5.34
N PHE A 92 1.36 7.26 -5.96
CA PHE A 92 1.91 5.95 -6.21
C PHE A 92 3.19 6.04 -7.05
N ILE A 93 3.11 6.67 -8.21
CA ILE A 93 4.23 6.81 -9.15
C ILE A 93 5.36 7.64 -8.54
N GLU A 94 5.05 8.74 -7.85
CA GLU A 94 6.05 9.58 -7.20
C GLU A 94 6.80 8.82 -6.10
N THR A 95 6.09 7.93 -5.39
CA THR A 95 6.72 7.04 -4.41
C THR A 95 7.70 6.08 -5.07
N LEU A 96 7.33 5.48 -6.21
CA LEU A 96 8.26 4.62 -6.97
C LEU A 96 9.50 5.39 -7.42
N ARG A 97 9.33 6.62 -7.91
CA ARG A 97 10.47 7.48 -8.32
C ARG A 97 11.41 7.76 -7.16
N ARG A 98 10.88 8.18 -6.01
CA ARG A 98 11.67 8.43 -4.79
C ARG A 98 12.41 7.17 -4.32
N ALA A 99 11.78 6.02 -4.49
CA ALA A 99 12.34 4.73 -4.15
C ALA A 99 13.35 4.19 -5.18
N GLY A 100 13.54 4.89 -6.31
CA GLY A 100 14.43 4.45 -7.39
C GLY A 100 13.94 3.19 -8.11
N ILE A 101 12.63 2.99 -8.16
CA ILE A 101 12.01 1.86 -8.87
C ILE A 101 11.66 2.31 -10.28
N ASP A 102 12.41 1.85 -11.26
CA ASP A 102 12.27 2.24 -12.65
C ASP A 102 11.31 1.34 -13.44
N SER A 103 10.93 0.20 -12.90
CA SER A 103 9.94 -0.71 -13.52
C SER A 103 9.09 -1.43 -12.48
N PHE A 104 7.88 -1.78 -12.87
CA PHE A 104 6.99 -2.63 -12.08
C PHE A 104 6.08 -3.47 -12.98
N VAL A 105 5.54 -4.55 -12.43
CA VAL A 105 4.60 -5.43 -13.12
C VAL A 105 3.20 -5.19 -12.57
N TYR A 106 2.26 -4.85 -13.44
CA TYR A 106 0.87 -4.62 -13.10
C TYR A 106 0.04 -5.87 -13.39
N THR A 107 -0.55 -6.45 -12.36
CA THR A 107 -1.27 -7.72 -12.43
C THR A 107 -2.74 -7.61 -12.03
N SER A 108 -3.24 -6.40 -11.78
CA SER A 108 -4.65 -6.19 -11.43
C SER A 108 -5.59 -6.68 -12.53
N THR A 109 -6.66 -7.34 -12.12
CA THR A 109 -7.74 -7.82 -13.01
C THR A 109 -9.02 -7.01 -12.86
N SER A 110 -8.96 -5.85 -12.22
CA SER A 110 -10.12 -4.98 -12.01
C SER A 110 -10.61 -4.36 -13.32
N THR A 111 -11.83 -3.83 -13.29
CA THR A 111 -12.42 -3.12 -14.44
C THR A 111 -11.69 -1.81 -14.76
N SER A 112 -10.89 -1.26 -13.83
CA SER A 112 -10.13 -0.01 -13.98
C SER A 112 -8.75 -0.20 -14.62
N VAL A 113 -8.44 -1.38 -15.15
CA VAL A 113 -7.11 -1.67 -15.73
C VAL A 113 -6.75 -0.70 -16.85
N MET A 114 -7.67 -0.42 -17.75
CA MET A 114 -7.41 0.46 -18.89
C MET A 114 -7.11 1.91 -18.45
N GLU A 115 -7.89 2.44 -17.51
CA GLU A 115 -7.68 3.76 -16.96
C GLU A 115 -6.33 3.84 -16.24
N ASN A 116 -5.96 2.81 -15.49
CA ASN A 116 -4.66 2.76 -14.82
C ASN A 116 -3.49 2.71 -15.81
N ILE A 117 -3.59 1.93 -16.90
CA ILE A 117 -2.57 1.90 -17.95
C ILE A 117 -2.36 3.29 -18.56
N HIS A 118 -3.44 4.00 -18.90
CA HIS A 118 -3.36 5.38 -19.39
C HIS A 118 -2.74 6.33 -18.38
N ALA A 119 -3.13 6.22 -17.11
CA ALA A 119 -2.61 7.07 -16.04
C ALA A 119 -1.11 6.83 -15.79
N PHE A 120 -0.64 5.57 -15.76
CA PHE A 120 0.79 5.25 -15.64
C PHE A 120 1.60 5.84 -16.78
N ASN A 121 1.09 5.72 -18.00
CA ASN A 121 1.74 6.32 -19.17
C ASN A 121 1.81 7.84 -19.07
N GLY A 122 0.75 8.49 -18.62
CA GLY A 122 0.70 9.93 -18.36
C GLY A 122 1.71 10.40 -17.31
N GLU A 123 2.02 9.56 -16.33
CA GLU A 123 3.02 9.81 -15.29
C GLU A 123 4.45 9.38 -15.69
N GLY A 124 4.66 8.98 -16.95
CA GLY A 124 5.98 8.67 -17.48
C GLY A 124 6.47 7.23 -17.27
N TYR A 125 5.58 6.31 -16.88
CA TYR A 125 5.85 4.88 -16.89
C TYR A 125 5.13 4.24 -18.08
N ARG A 126 5.90 3.92 -19.12
CA ARG A 126 5.36 3.41 -20.36
C ARG A 126 5.19 1.91 -20.33
N LEU A 127 4.13 1.45 -20.98
CA LEU A 127 3.89 0.03 -21.22
C LEU A 127 5.04 -0.54 -22.05
N GLU A 128 5.77 -1.50 -21.47
CA GLU A 128 6.84 -2.22 -22.16
C GLU A 128 6.30 -3.47 -22.88
N GLY A 129 5.44 -4.25 -22.22
CA GLY A 129 4.84 -5.43 -22.81
C GLY A 129 4.22 -6.38 -21.78
N LEU A 130 3.70 -7.48 -22.30
CA LEU A 130 3.17 -8.57 -21.51
C LEU A 130 4.32 -9.37 -20.89
N CYS A 131 4.15 -9.79 -19.65
CA CYS A 131 5.14 -10.57 -18.94
C CYS A 131 4.50 -11.55 -17.95
N THR A 132 5.32 -12.36 -17.32
CA THR A 132 4.93 -13.29 -16.27
C THR A 132 5.77 -13.00 -15.04
N ILE A 133 5.13 -12.96 -13.87
CA ILE A 133 5.81 -12.82 -12.58
C ILE A 133 5.48 -14.02 -11.69
N THR A 134 6.48 -14.50 -10.96
CA THR A 134 6.30 -15.65 -10.05
C THR A 134 5.98 -15.16 -8.66
N ARG A 135 4.98 -15.76 -8.03
CA ARG A 135 4.62 -15.56 -6.61
C ARG A 135 5.02 -16.79 -5.80
N CYS A 136 5.65 -16.57 -4.67
CA CYS A 136 5.95 -17.61 -3.68
C CYS A 136 5.16 -17.32 -2.41
N GLU A 137 4.26 -18.21 -2.02
CA GLU A 137 3.43 -18.08 -0.83
C GLU A 137 3.69 -19.22 0.14
N ASN A 138 3.75 -18.92 1.43
CA ASN A 138 3.79 -19.92 2.47
C ASN A 138 2.37 -20.42 2.73
N CYS A 139 2.15 -21.70 2.47
CA CYS A 139 0.91 -22.39 2.75
C CYS A 139 1.07 -23.31 3.96
N TRP A 140 -0.04 -23.74 4.59
CA TRP A 140 -0.02 -24.68 5.72
C TRP A 140 0.69 -26.02 5.40
N ASN A 141 0.78 -26.40 4.13
CA ASN A 141 1.46 -27.60 3.63
C ASN A 141 2.83 -27.33 3.00
N GLY A 142 3.43 -26.17 3.26
CA GLY A 142 4.72 -25.74 2.75
C GLY A 142 4.66 -24.56 1.79
N GLU A 143 5.80 -24.23 1.17
CA GLU A 143 5.91 -23.15 0.19
C GLU A 143 5.32 -23.57 -1.16
N LYS A 144 4.53 -22.69 -1.76
CA LYS A 144 3.93 -22.86 -3.08
C LYS A 144 4.35 -21.71 -4.00
N SER A 145 4.80 -22.06 -5.21
CA SER A 145 5.11 -21.08 -6.27
C SER A 145 4.16 -21.24 -7.44
N TYR A 146 3.75 -20.11 -8.01
CA TYR A 146 2.92 -20.09 -9.22
C TYR A 146 3.16 -18.80 -10.00
N ASP A 147 2.88 -18.86 -11.32
CA ASP A 147 3.07 -17.75 -12.23
C ASP A 147 1.78 -16.96 -12.43
N VAL A 148 1.92 -15.64 -12.50
CA VAL A 148 0.82 -14.69 -12.78
C VAL A 148 1.20 -13.86 -13.99
N LYS A 149 0.24 -13.67 -14.90
CA LYS A 149 0.39 -12.82 -16.08
C LYS A 149 0.19 -11.36 -15.70
N GLY A 150 1.02 -10.49 -16.26
CA GLY A 150 0.95 -9.07 -16.02
C GLY A 150 1.46 -8.24 -17.18
N ILE A 151 1.48 -6.96 -16.98
CA ILE A 151 1.97 -5.96 -17.91
C ILE A 151 3.13 -5.23 -17.25
N ARG A 152 4.29 -5.20 -17.90
CA ARG A 152 5.44 -4.44 -17.39
C ARG A 152 5.37 -3.00 -17.84
N PHE A 153 5.58 -2.10 -16.90
CA PHE A 153 5.77 -0.68 -17.10
C PHE A 153 7.20 -0.29 -16.74
N THR A 154 7.79 0.54 -17.56
CA THR A 154 9.17 1.01 -17.38
C THR A 154 9.20 2.52 -17.51
N ARG A 155 9.97 3.17 -16.65
CA ARG A 155 10.18 4.61 -16.67
C ARG A 155 10.81 5.03 -17.99
N ALA A 156 10.20 6.02 -18.62
CA ALA A 156 10.69 6.61 -19.87
C ALA A 156 11.92 7.50 -19.63
#